data_d4f18dbbf3d72805cccd87d7d185b0f7
#
_entry.id   d4f18dbbf3d72805cccd87d7d185b0f7
#
_cell.length_a   1.000
_cell.length_b   1.000
_cell.length_c   1.000
_cell.angle_alpha   90.00
_cell.angle_beta   90.00
_cell.angle_gamma   90.00
#
_symmetry.space_group_name_H-M   'P 1'
#
loop_
_entity.id
_entity.type
_entity.pdbx_description
1 polymer ?
#
loop_
_entity_poly.entity_id
_entity_poly.type
_entity_poly.pdbx_seq_one_letter_code
_entity_poly.pdbx_strand_id
1 'polypeptide(L)'
;MDRSGVPKTIFEEMKDTYENISLLTDSLADTEYKALKDEMELEFENGSLEILHTPGHTPGSCSFIRRADRTLICGDCVLKRITPNPIISPDPINKDQRFNSLSEYLVSLARIRACSPTLVYGGHGEPIDDFEEIFHRYVRSIDERQKKVFSLVDKKGATAWEVAQKLFPDAIDQEIHRFLAISESVAHLDYAYGNGKLILEKKDGVEFYRK
;
A
#
# COMPACT_ATOMS: atom_id res chain seq x y z
N MET A 1 8.41 1.51 11.74
CA MET A 1 7.75 2.66 12.39
C MET A 1 8.73 3.47 13.22
N ASP A 2 9.63 2.85 13.96
CA ASP A 2 10.67 3.52 14.77
C ASP A 2 11.54 4.51 13.97
N ARG A 3 11.84 4.18 12.70
CA ARG A 3 12.62 5.04 11.79
C ARG A 3 11.85 6.26 11.26
N SER A 4 10.55 6.31 11.44
CA SER A 4 9.66 7.34 10.85
C SER A 4 9.64 8.65 11.64
N GLY A 5 10.33 8.72 12.77
CA GLY A 5 10.36 9.89 13.67
C GLY A 5 9.12 10.01 14.55
N VAL A 6 8.30 8.98 14.66
CA VAL A 6 7.15 8.93 15.58
C VAL A 6 7.64 9.00 17.02
N PRO A 7 7.07 9.88 17.88
CA PRO A 7 7.39 9.92 19.30
C PRO A 7 7.22 8.56 19.96
N LYS A 8 8.16 8.19 20.84
CA LYS A 8 8.20 6.85 21.46
C LYS A 8 6.89 6.47 22.16
N THR A 9 6.26 7.41 22.85
CA THR A 9 4.97 7.19 23.53
C THR A 9 3.87 6.80 22.53
N ILE A 10 3.75 7.53 21.43
CA ILE A 10 2.78 7.25 20.36
C ILE A 10 3.10 5.91 19.68
N PHE A 11 4.37 5.62 19.49
CA PHE A 11 4.80 4.36 18.90
C PHE A 11 4.40 3.14 19.76
N GLU A 12 4.59 3.22 21.08
CA GLU A 12 4.19 2.16 22.02
C GLU A 12 2.66 1.98 22.05
N GLU A 13 1.88 3.08 22.09
CA GLU A 13 0.41 3.01 21.97
C GLU A 13 -0.03 2.27 20.71
N MET A 14 0.53 2.62 19.55
CA MET A 14 0.21 1.97 18.27
C MET A 14 0.61 0.50 18.27
N LYS A 15 1.73 0.15 18.90
CA LYS A 15 2.19 -1.23 19.02
C LYS A 15 1.23 -2.06 19.87
N ASP A 16 0.83 -1.55 21.03
CA ASP A 16 -0.12 -2.22 21.92
C ASP A 16 -1.47 -2.48 21.22
N THR A 17 -1.96 -1.49 20.47
CA THR A 17 -3.20 -1.63 19.69
C THR A 17 -3.06 -2.71 18.63
N TYR A 18 -1.93 -2.74 17.89
CA TYR A 18 -1.67 -3.76 16.88
C TYR A 18 -1.54 -5.17 17.47
N GLU A 19 -0.86 -5.30 18.61
CA GLU A 19 -0.73 -6.57 19.33
C GLU A 19 -2.11 -7.06 19.82
N ASN A 20 -2.95 -6.18 20.34
CA ASN A 20 -4.31 -6.52 20.75
C ASN A 20 -5.19 -6.98 19.57
N ILE A 21 -5.09 -6.32 18.42
CA ILE A 21 -5.80 -6.76 17.21
C ILE A 21 -5.29 -8.15 16.76
N SER A 22 -3.99 -8.40 16.82
CA SER A 22 -3.42 -9.69 16.42
C SER A 22 -3.88 -10.86 17.30
N LEU A 23 -4.21 -10.61 18.56
CA LEU A 23 -4.77 -11.60 19.47
C LEU A 23 -6.20 -12.03 19.11
N LEU A 24 -6.90 -11.24 18.27
CA LEU A 24 -8.26 -11.56 17.80
C LEU A 24 -8.25 -12.39 16.50
N THR A 25 -7.06 -12.72 15.99
CA THR A 25 -6.91 -13.47 14.73
C THR A 25 -6.35 -14.87 15.00
N ASP A 26 -6.91 -15.87 14.31
CA ASP A 26 -6.39 -17.23 14.36
C ASP A 26 -5.15 -17.37 13.46
N SER A 27 -4.20 -18.20 13.89
CA SER A 27 -3.04 -18.56 13.10
C SER A 27 -3.39 -19.65 12.09
N LEU A 28 -2.90 -19.53 10.85
CA LEU A 28 -2.94 -20.59 9.86
C LEU A 28 -1.75 -21.58 9.96
N ALA A 29 -0.95 -21.46 11.02
CA ALA A 29 0.31 -22.21 11.15
C ALA A 29 0.14 -23.74 11.08
N ASP A 30 -1.00 -24.27 11.53
CA ASP A 30 -1.32 -25.71 11.55
C ASP A 30 -2.18 -26.16 10.37
N THR A 31 -2.38 -25.29 9.36
CA THR A 31 -3.22 -25.59 8.21
C THR A 31 -2.35 -25.88 6.99
N GLU A 32 -2.69 -26.94 6.24
CA GLU A 32 -2.08 -27.15 4.92
C GLU A 32 -2.52 -26.02 3.97
N TYR A 33 -1.55 -25.30 3.42
CA TYR A 33 -1.81 -24.28 2.42
C TYR A 33 -0.92 -24.45 1.20
N LYS A 34 -1.43 -24.02 0.06
CA LYS A 34 -0.69 -23.98 -1.19
C LYS A 34 -0.30 -22.55 -1.49
N ALA A 35 0.99 -22.29 -1.62
CA ALA A 35 1.45 -20.96 -2.03
C ALA A 35 0.97 -20.66 -3.46
N LEU A 36 0.36 -19.48 -3.63
CA LEU A 36 -0.01 -18.97 -4.93
C LEU A 36 1.25 -18.45 -5.64
N LYS A 37 1.29 -18.64 -6.94
CA LYS A 37 2.34 -18.11 -7.81
C LYS A 37 1.71 -17.20 -8.86
N ASP A 38 2.46 -16.19 -9.25
CA ASP A 38 2.07 -15.32 -10.34
C ASP A 38 1.84 -16.12 -11.62
N GLU A 39 0.82 -15.75 -12.39
CA GLU A 39 0.40 -16.42 -13.63
C GLU A 39 -0.06 -17.88 -13.46
N MET A 40 -0.23 -18.34 -12.21
CA MET A 40 -0.80 -19.65 -11.94
C MET A 40 -2.31 -19.63 -12.23
N GLU A 41 -2.83 -20.71 -12.83
CA GLU A 41 -4.25 -20.91 -13.02
C GLU A 41 -4.86 -21.75 -11.89
N LEU A 42 -6.02 -21.33 -11.43
CA LEU A 42 -6.90 -22.07 -10.51
C LEU A 42 -8.08 -22.58 -11.32
N GLU A 43 -8.14 -23.91 -11.48
CA GLU A 43 -9.21 -24.58 -12.23
C GLU A 43 -10.46 -24.79 -11.36
N PHE A 44 -11.62 -24.53 -11.92
CA PHE A 44 -12.93 -24.78 -11.33
C PHE A 44 -13.83 -25.50 -12.33
N GLU A 45 -14.94 -26.04 -11.89
CA GLU A 45 -15.89 -26.76 -12.74
C GLU A 45 -16.35 -25.95 -13.98
N ASN A 46 -16.48 -24.64 -13.84
CA ASN A 46 -16.98 -23.74 -14.87
C ASN A 46 -15.93 -22.75 -15.43
N GLY A 47 -14.64 -23.10 -15.40
CA GLY A 47 -13.56 -22.27 -15.94
C GLY A 47 -12.37 -22.13 -15.03
N SER A 48 -11.51 -21.19 -15.35
CA SER A 48 -10.30 -20.91 -14.56
C SER A 48 -10.16 -19.45 -14.19
N LEU A 49 -9.41 -19.19 -13.12
CA LEU A 49 -8.94 -17.88 -12.71
C LEU A 49 -7.41 -17.85 -12.78
N GLU A 50 -6.86 -16.91 -13.51
CA GLU A 50 -5.43 -16.63 -13.48
C GLU A 50 -5.08 -15.71 -12.32
N ILE A 51 -4.01 -16.03 -11.60
CA ILE A 51 -3.49 -15.25 -10.50
C ILE A 51 -2.56 -14.17 -11.05
N LEU A 52 -2.80 -12.94 -10.66
CA LEU A 52 -1.92 -11.82 -10.88
C LEU A 52 -1.35 -11.38 -9.52
N HIS A 53 -0.04 -11.46 -9.33
CA HIS A 53 0.58 -10.84 -8.15
C HIS A 53 0.49 -9.33 -8.33
N THR A 54 -0.27 -8.66 -7.47
CA THR A 54 -0.57 -7.22 -7.52
C THR A 54 -0.21 -6.54 -6.20
N PRO A 55 1.09 -6.53 -5.84
CA PRO A 55 1.56 -5.93 -4.60
C PRO A 55 1.38 -4.42 -4.59
N GLY A 56 1.37 -3.84 -3.39
CA GLY A 56 1.28 -2.38 -3.19
C GLY A 56 0.50 -2.00 -1.96
N HIS A 57 -0.78 -2.36 -1.87
CA HIS A 57 -1.52 -2.27 -0.60
C HIS A 57 -0.82 -3.12 0.48
N THR A 58 -0.53 -4.37 0.17
CA THR A 58 0.39 -5.23 0.92
C THR A 58 1.35 -5.95 -0.01
N PRO A 59 2.50 -6.48 0.47
CA PRO A 59 3.45 -7.21 -0.36
C PRO A 59 2.88 -8.50 -0.97
N GLY A 60 1.92 -9.14 -0.30
CA GLY A 60 1.31 -10.40 -0.73
C GLY A 60 0.00 -10.24 -1.49
N SER A 61 -0.42 -9.03 -1.84
CA SER A 61 -1.68 -8.80 -2.54
C SER A 61 -1.69 -9.51 -3.90
N CYS A 62 -2.78 -10.23 -4.16
CA CYS A 62 -3.04 -10.90 -5.44
C CYS A 62 -4.40 -10.51 -5.99
N SER A 63 -4.50 -10.49 -7.30
CA SER A 63 -5.76 -10.36 -8.04
C SER A 63 -6.00 -11.65 -8.84
N PHE A 64 -7.26 -11.91 -9.15
CA PHE A 64 -7.70 -13.10 -9.87
C PHE A 64 -8.51 -12.65 -11.09
N ILE A 65 -8.07 -13.02 -12.28
CA ILE A 65 -8.78 -12.64 -13.50
C ILE A 65 -9.36 -13.85 -14.21
N ARG A 66 -10.64 -13.78 -14.55
CA ARG A 66 -11.29 -14.71 -15.48
C ARG A 66 -11.11 -14.19 -16.90
N ARG A 67 -10.25 -14.86 -17.69
CA ARG A 67 -9.90 -14.38 -19.03
C ARG A 67 -11.08 -14.39 -20.03
N ALA A 68 -12.05 -15.29 -19.84
CA ALA A 68 -13.19 -15.46 -20.75
C ALA A 68 -14.02 -14.17 -20.90
N ASP A 69 -14.24 -13.43 -19.81
CA ASP A 69 -15.02 -12.20 -19.78
C ASP A 69 -14.30 -11.02 -19.14
N ARG A 70 -13.03 -11.20 -18.78
CA ARG A 70 -12.17 -10.20 -18.12
C ARG A 70 -12.74 -9.68 -16.80
N THR A 71 -13.46 -10.51 -16.07
CA THR A 71 -13.86 -10.23 -14.70
C THR A 71 -12.64 -10.33 -13.78
N LEU A 72 -12.40 -9.32 -12.96
CA LEU A 72 -11.29 -9.23 -12.02
C LEU A 72 -11.80 -9.20 -10.58
N ILE A 73 -11.18 -10.00 -9.69
CA ILE A 73 -11.34 -9.94 -8.25
C ILE A 73 -9.99 -9.49 -7.69
N CYS A 74 -9.90 -8.34 -7.04
CA CYS A 74 -8.60 -7.72 -6.74
C CYS A 74 -8.40 -7.32 -5.29
N GLY A 75 -9.28 -7.75 -4.37
CA GLY A 75 -9.17 -7.33 -2.96
C GLY A 75 -9.00 -5.82 -2.84
N ASP A 76 -8.11 -5.39 -1.97
CA ASP A 76 -7.87 -3.97 -1.75
C ASP A 76 -6.86 -3.34 -2.72
N CYS A 77 -6.59 -3.99 -3.85
CA CYS A 77 -5.77 -3.37 -4.90
C CYS A 77 -6.56 -2.27 -5.64
N VAL A 78 -7.87 -2.48 -5.88
CA VAL A 78 -8.74 -1.48 -6.53
C VAL A 78 -10.07 -1.37 -5.81
N LEU A 79 -10.43 -0.17 -5.39
CA LEU A 79 -11.66 0.16 -4.67
C LEU A 79 -12.43 1.29 -5.36
N LYS A 80 -13.76 1.23 -5.39
CA LYS A 80 -14.57 2.19 -6.16
C LYS A 80 -14.48 3.63 -5.64
N ARG A 81 -14.42 3.82 -4.32
CA ARG A 81 -14.60 5.15 -3.69
C ARG A 81 -13.33 5.76 -3.14
N ILE A 82 -12.38 4.95 -2.74
CA ILE A 82 -11.13 5.37 -2.10
C ILE A 82 -9.92 4.81 -2.83
N THR A 83 -8.80 5.51 -2.75
CA THR A 83 -7.50 4.96 -3.16
C THR A 83 -6.98 4.08 -2.03
N PRO A 84 -6.61 2.83 -2.29
CA PRO A 84 -6.03 1.96 -1.27
C PRO A 84 -4.78 2.57 -0.64
N ASN A 85 -4.67 2.47 0.67
CA ASN A 85 -3.49 2.96 1.38
C ASN A 85 -2.32 1.97 1.19
N PRO A 86 -1.13 2.43 0.82
CA PRO A 86 0.06 1.59 0.80
C PRO A 86 0.53 1.33 2.23
N ILE A 87 0.40 0.09 2.72
CA ILE A 87 0.73 -0.28 4.09
C ILE A 87 2.25 -0.43 4.25
N ILE A 88 2.81 0.17 5.32
CA ILE A 88 4.21 -0.05 5.70
C ILE A 88 4.40 -1.53 6.06
N SER A 89 5.30 -2.18 5.34
CA SER A 89 5.65 -3.59 5.57
C SER A 89 7.15 -3.79 5.41
N PRO A 90 7.75 -4.79 6.08
CA PRO A 90 9.07 -5.24 5.72
C PRO A 90 9.06 -5.83 4.30
N ASP A 91 10.18 -5.71 3.61
CA ASP A 91 10.36 -6.35 2.32
C ASP A 91 10.34 -7.88 2.50
N PRO A 92 9.58 -8.64 1.69
CA PRO A 92 9.45 -10.09 1.86
C PRO A 92 10.77 -10.86 1.71
N ILE A 93 11.70 -10.33 0.89
CA ILE A 93 12.98 -10.95 0.58
C ILE A 93 14.06 -10.44 1.53
N ASN A 94 14.15 -9.11 1.68
CA ASN A 94 15.13 -8.46 2.56
C ASN A 94 14.41 -7.76 3.72
N LYS A 95 14.18 -8.48 4.80
CA LYS A 95 13.41 -8.01 5.97
C LYS A 95 14.01 -6.80 6.68
N ASP A 96 15.29 -6.48 6.42
CA ASP A 96 15.95 -5.28 6.95
C ASP A 96 15.57 -4.00 6.19
N GLN A 97 14.93 -4.15 5.02
CA GLN A 97 14.43 -3.08 4.19
C GLN A 97 12.90 -2.96 4.31
N ARG A 98 12.40 -1.78 3.96
CA ARG A 98 10.96 -1.59 3.75
C ARG A 98 10.56 -2.00 2.34
N PHE A 99 9.40 -2.59 2.23
CA PHE A 99 8.74 -2.85 0.97
C PHE A 99 8.35 -1.52 0.30
N ASN A 100 8.72 -1.37 -0.98
CA ASN A 100 8.48 -0.13 -1.74
C ASN A 100 7.03 -0.09 -2.28
N SER A 101 6.07 -0.01 -1.36
CA SER A 101 4.64 -0.23 -1.60
C SER A 101 4.06 0.65 -2.71
N LEU A 102 4.39 1.94 -2.78
CA LEU A 102 3.82 2.82 -3.80
C LEU A 102 4.37 2.53 -5.20
N SER A 103 5.67 2.22 -5.33
CA SER A 103 6.25 1.81 -6.62
C SER A 103 5.61 0.54 -7.15
N GLU A 104 5.50 -0.48 -6.29
CA GLU A 104 4.89 -1.75 -6.63
C GLU A 104 3.39 -1.60 -6.94
N TYR A 105 2.70 -0.73 -6.21
CA TYR A 105 1.31 -0.43 -6.47
C TYR A 105 1.08 0.17 -7.87
N LEU A 106 1.93 1.11 -8.30
CA LEU A 106 1.83 1.69 -9.63
C LEU A 106 2.09 0.65 -10.75
N VAL A 107 3.03 -0.26 -10.54
CA VAL A 107 3.28 -1.40 -11.44
C VAL A 107 2.06 -2.31 -11.49
N SER A 108 1.48 -2.64 -10.34
CA SER A 108 0.28 -3.48 -10.23
C SER A 108 -0.93 -2.86 -10.95
N LEU A 109 -1.17 -1.56 -10.78
CA LEU A 109 -2.23 -0.84 -11.49
C LEU A 109 -2.03 -0.89 -13.02
N ALA A 110 -0.81 -0.67 -13.49
CA ALA A 110 -0.50 -0.76 -14.92
C ALA A 110 -0.71 -2.18 -15.47
N ARG A 111 -0.36 -3.21 -14.67
CA ARG A 111 -0.59 -4.60 -15.02
C ARG A 111 -2.08 -4.95 -15.10
N ILE A 112 -2.88 -4.52 -14.12
CA ILE A 112 -4.34 -4.69 -14.16
C ILE A 112 -4.92 -4.00 -15.39
N ARG A 113 -4.48 -2.78 -15.68
CA ARG A 113 -4.92 -2.03 -16.87
C ARG A 113 -4.65 -2.78 -18.16
N ALA A 114 -3.49 -3.41 -18.29
CA ALA A 114 -3.12 -4.21 -19.46
C ALA A 114 -4.07 -5.41 -19.67
N CYS A 115 -4.71 -5.92 -18.62
CA CYS A 115 -5.73 -6.95 -18.70
C CYS A 115 -7.09 -6.43 -19.21
N SER A 116 -7.30 -5.11 -19.29
CA SER A 116 -8.53 -4.46 -19.74
C SER A 116 -9.79 -5.04 -19.07
N PRO A 117 -9.90 -5.07 -17.73
CA PRO A 117 -11.01 -5.69 -17.04
C PRO A 117 -12.32 -5.00 -17.40
N THR A 118 -13.38 -5.80 -17.60
CA THR A 118 -14.75 -5.32 -17.89
C THR A 118 -15.59 -5.13 -16.65
N LEU A 119 -15.28 -5.89 -15.58
CA LEU A 119 -15.94 -5.82 -14.30
C LEU A 119 -14.92 -6.11 -13.20
N VAL A 120 -14.83 -5.25 -12.19
CA VAL A 120 -13.87 -5.40 -11.10
C VAL A 120 -14.59 -5.49 -9.76
N TYR A 121 -14.26 -6.51 -8.99
CA TYR A 121 -14.69 -6.70 -7.62
C TYR A 121 -13.52 -6.39 -6.69
N GLY A 122 -13.62 -5.27 -5.96
CA GLY A 122 -12.69 -4.93 -4.87
C GLY A 122 -13.03 -5.68 -3.58
N GLY A 123 -12.18 -5.57 -2.58
CA GLY A 123 -12.42 -6.13 -1.24
C GLY A 123 -13.56 -5.43 -0.49
N HIS A 124 -13.88 -4.19 -0.88
CA HIS A 124 -14.93 -3.36 -0.28
C HIS A 124 -15.73 -2.62 -1.34
N GLY A 125 -17.02 -2.40 -1.03
CA GLY A 125 -17.91 -1.56 -1.82
C GLY A 125 -18.50 -2.25 -3.04
N GLU A 126 -18.99 -1.44 -3.97
CA GLU A 126 -19.73 -1.90 -5.15
C GLU A 126 -18.76 -2.31 -6.27
N PRO A 127 -19.19 -3.21 -7.16
CA PRO A 127 -18.43 -3.53 -8.38
C PRO A 127 -18.13 -2.29 -9.22
N ILE A 128 -17.05 -2.36 -10.00
CA ILE A 128 -16.56 -1.30 -10.87
C ILE A 128 -16.70 -1.79 -12.31
N ASP A 129 -17.47 -1.08 -13.09
CA ASP A 129 -17.75 -1.32 -14.50
C ASP A 129 -16.96 -0.40 -15.45
N ASP A 130 -16.38 0.68 -14.92
CA ASP A 130 -15.44 1.55 -15.63
C ASP A 130 -14.11 1.62 -14.87
N PHE A 131 -13.25 0.65 -15.15
CA PHE A 131 -11.91 0.60 -14.56
C PHE A 131 -11.02 1.76 -15.03
N GLU A 132 -11.16 2.23 -16.28
CA GLU A 132 -10.33 3.32 -16.80
C GLU A 132 -10.61 4.63 -16.05
N GLU A 133 -11.86 4.93 -15.69
CA GLU A 133 -12.19 6.08 -14.85
C GLU A 133 -11.47 5.99 -13.49
N ILE A 134 -11.54 4.82 -12.83
CA ILE A 134 -10.88 4.58 -11.54
C ILE A 134 -9.36 4.72 -11.65
N PHE A 135 -8.77 4.12 -12.70
CA PHE A 135 -7.34 4.20 -12.95
C PHE A 135 -6.86 5.66 -13.08
N HIS A 136 -7.55 6.45 -13.90
CA HIS A 136 -7.20 7.85 -14.09
C HIS A 136 -7.39 8.68 -12.83
N ARG A 137 -8.42 8.39 -12.04
CA ARG A 137 -8.64 9.03 -10.73
C ARG A 137 -7.49 8.70 -9.77
N TYR A 138 -7.06 7.45 -9.70
CA TYR A 138 -5.97 7.02 -8.85
C TYR A 138 -4.64 7.68 -9.23
N VAL A 139 -4.29 7.67 -10.50
CA VAL A 139 -3.05 8.32 -10.99
C VAL A 139 -3.03 9.81 -10.64
N ARG A 140 -4.15 10.52 -10.81
CA ARG A 140 -4.25 11.92 -10.41
C ARG A 140 -4.10 12.11 -8.91
N SER A 141 -4.82 11.33 -8.10
CA SER A 141 -4.77 11.42 -6.65
C SER A 141 -3.36 11.16 -6.11
N ILE A 142 -2.67 10.15 -6.65
CA ILE A 142 -1.28 9.82 -6.29
C ILE A 142 -0.33 10.95 -6.68
N ASP A 143 -0.47 11.53 -7.89
CA ASP A 143 0.37 12.63 -8.36
C ASP A 143 0.17 13.90 -7.51
N GLU A 144 -1.08 14.26 -7.21
CA GLU A 144 -1.41 15.39 -6.33
C GLU A 144 -0.84 15.18 -4.92
N ARG A 145 -0.98 13.99 -4.37
CA ARG A 145 -0.43 13.61 -3.08
C ARG A 145 1.10 13.70 -3.09
N GLN A 146 1.73 13.17 -4.14
CA GLN A 146 3.17 13.21 -4.31
C GLN A 146 3.70 14.66 -4.36
N LYS A 147 3.03 15.55 -5.10
CA LYS A 147 3.37 16.97 -5.14
C LYS A 147 3.26 17.62 -3.76
N LYS A 148 2.20 17.29 -3.02
CA LYS A 148 1.98 17.80 -1.67
C LYS A 148 3.05 17.31 -0.71
N VAL A 149 3.36 16.02 -0.68
CA VAL A 149 4.46 15.46 0.13
C VAL A 149 5.78 16.12 -0.20
N PHE A 150 6.12 16.24 -1.48
CA PHE A 150 7.35 16.88 -1.92
C PHE A 150 7.43 18.36 -1.49
N SER A 151 6.30 19.09 -1.45
CA SER A 151 6.27 20.48 -0.99
C SER A 151 6.53 20.63 0.51
N LEU A 152 6.25 19.61 1.31
CA LEU A 152 6.44 19.60 2.77
C LEU A 152 7.88 19.30 3.19
N VAL A 153 8.72 18.82 2.26
CA VAL A 153 10.14 18.55 2.49
C VAL A 153 10.98 19.73 2.02
N ASP A 154 11.93 20.16 2.82
CA ASP A 154 12.89 21.21 2.46
C ASP A 154 14.35 20.71 2.55
N LYS A 155 15.33 21.64 2.50
CA LYS A 155 16.76 21.33 2.62
C LYS A 155 17.19 20.92 4.03
N LYS A 156 16.40 21.27 5.06
CA LYS A 156 16.67 20.85 6.45
C LYS A 156 16.30 19.40 6.66
N GLY A 157 15.39 18.90 5.83
CA GLY A 157 14.81 17.57 5.92
C GLY A 157 13.56 17.51 6.77
N ALA A 158 12.79 16.45 6.56
CA ALA A 158 11.59 16.14 7.34
C ALA A 158 11.53 14.64 7.59
N THR A 159 11.02 14.24 8.74
CA THR A 159 10.66 12.87 9.06
C THR A 159 9.30 12.52 8.45
N ALA A 160 9.00 11.24 8.30
CA ALA A 160 7.68 10.83 7.83
C ALA A 160 6.56 11.23 8.81
N TRP A 161 6.85 11.28 10.11
CA TRP A 161 5.94 11.76 11.14
C TRP A 161 5.57 13.24 10.92
N GLU A 162 6.57 14.11 10.73
CA GLU A 162 6.33 15.55 10.48
C GLU A 162 5.54 15.78 9.18
N VAL A 163 5.76 14.96 8.16
CA VAL A 163 5.00 15.00 6.92
C VAL A 163 3.57 14.53 7.16
N ALA A 164 3.36 13.42 7.87
CA ALA A 164 2.04 12.88 8.17
C ALA A 164 1.16 13.88 8.95
N GLN A 165 1.73 14.54 9.97
CA GLN A 165 1.02 15.56 10.75
C GLN A 165 0.50 16.72 9.88
N LYS A 166 1.29 17.16 8.91
CA LYS A 166 0.91 18.26 8.00
C LYS A 166 -0.02 17.82 6.88
N LEU A 167 0.08 16.56 6.46
CA LEU A 167 -0.68 16.01 5.36
C LEU A 167 -2.07 15.55 5.78
N PHE A 168 -2.18 15.04 7.02
CA PHE A 168 -3.36 14.40 7.60
C PHE A 168 -3.64 14.90 9.03
N PRO A 169 -3.82 16.20 9.27
CA PRO A 169 -3.95 16.74 10.63
C PRO A 169 -5.08 16.09 11.42
N ASP A 170 -6.22 15.82 10.79
CA ASP A 170 -7.39 15.23 11.45
C ASP A 170 -7.26 13.71 11.72
N ALA A 171 -6.34 13.04 11.04
CA ALA A 171 -6.14 11.59 11.18
C ALA A 171 -5.14 11.24 12.29
N ILE A 172 -4.31 12.19 12.70
CA ILE A 172 -3.21 11.94 13.65
C ILE A 172 -3.71 11.63 15.07
N ASP A 173 -4.88 12.12 15.44
CA ASP A 173 -5.46 11.91 16.76
C ASP A 173 -6.19 10.57 16.92
N GLN A 174 -6.40 9.84 15.82
CA GLN A 174 -7.09 8.54 15.82
C GLN A 174 -6.08 7.43 15.47
N GLU A 175 -5.94 6.42 16.33
CA GLU A 175 -4.88 5.40 16.24
C GLU A 175 -4.79 4.70 14.87
N ILE A 176 -5.88 4.15 14.37
CA ILE A 176 -5.90 3.46 13.07
C ILE A 176 -5.61 4.44 11.93
N HIS A 177 -6.23 5.61 11.95
CA HIS A 177 -6.00 6.65 10.95
C HIS A 177 -4.58 7.19 11.00
N ARG A 178 -3.99 7.31 12.18
CA ARG A 178 -2.59 7.68 12.40
C ARG A 178 -1.63 6.70 11.72
N PHE A 179 -1.86 5.39 11.91
CA PHE A 179 -1.07 4.36 11.24
C PHE A 179 -1.14 4.49 9.72
N LEU A 180 -2.34 4.65 9.17
CA LEU A 180 -2.55 4.81 7.73
C LEU A 180 -1.90 6.10 7.20
N ALA A 181 -2.02 7.21 7.94
CA ALA A 181 -1.40 8.49 7.58
C ALA A 181 0.13 8.41 7.52
N ILE A 182 0.75 7.73 8.50
CA ILE A 182 2.20 7.51 8.52
C ILE A 182 2.59 6.57 7.35
N SER A 183 1.84 5.49 7.13
CA SER A 183 2.10 4.53 6.04
C SER A 183 2.10 5.22 4.68
N GLU A 184 1.09 6.02 4.40
CA GLU A 184 0.99 6.76 3.14
C GLU A 184 2.11 7.80 3.00
N SER A 185 2.45 8.51 4.09
CA SER A 185 3.54 9.48 4.07
C SER A 185 4.90 8.83 3.78
N VAL A 186 5.20 7.70 4.43
CA VAL A 186 6.41 6.91 4.17
C VAL A 186 6.46 6.43 2.73
N ALA A 187 5.36 5.88 2.21
CA ALA A 187 5.32 5.34 0.85
C ALA A 187 5.60 6.40 -0.22
N HIS A 188 5.06 7.62 -0.04
CA HIS A 188 5.33 8.74 -0.93
C HIS A 188 6.75 9.30 -0.80
N LEU A 189 7.33 9.33 0.40
CA LEU A 189 8.70 9.75 0.65
C LEU A 189 9.69 8.74 0.07
N ASP A 190 9.48 7.45 0.30
CA ASP A 190 10.31 6.37 -0.27
C ASP A 190 10.23 6.37 -1.81
N TYR A 191 9.04 6.61 -2.38
CA TYR A 191 8.87 6.76 -3.82
C TYR A 191 9.67 7.95 -4.39
N ALA A 192 9.65 9.10 -3.70
CA ALA A 192 10.44 10.26 -4.11
C ALA A 192 11.94 10.03 -3.98
N TYR A 193 12.38 9.34 -2.93
CA TYR A 193 13.76 8.92 -2.73
C TYR A 193 14.21 7.94 -3.82
N GLY A 194 13.44 6.88 -4.08
CA GLY A 194 13.74 5.89 -5.11
C GLY A 194 13.85 6.48 -6.53
N ASN A 195 13.12 7.58 -6.79
CA ASN A 195 13.19 8.33 -8.04
C ASN A 195 14.26 9.45 -8.05
N GLY A 196 15.15 9.51 -7.05
CA GLY A 196 16.23 10.49 -6.96
C GLY A 196 15.77 11.94 -6.73
N LYS A 197 14.52 12.16 -6.32
CA LYS A 197 13.97 13.49 -6.04
C LYS A 197 14.24 13.96 -4.61
N LEU A 198 14.50 13.03 -3.70
CA LEU A 198 14.88 13.29 -2.32
C LEU A 198 16.12 12.49 -1.96
N ILE A 199 16.83 12.96 -0.93
CA ILE A 199 17.95 12.28 -0.30
C ILE A 199 17.45 11.76 1.05
N LEU A 200 17.85 10.53 1.41
CA LEU A 200 17.54 9.91 2.70
C LEU A 200 18.78 9.94 3.59
N GLU A 201 18.70 10.56 4.76
CA GLU A 201 19.72 10.56 5.81
C GLU A 201 19.18 9.85 7.06
N LYS A 202 20.06 9.16 7.78
CA LYS A 202 19.75 8.55 9.08
C LYS A 202 20.51 9.27 10.17
N LYS A 203 19.78 9.76 11.19
CA LYS A 203 20.34 10.41 12.39
C LYS A 203 19.68 9.77 13.62
N ASP A 204 20.50 9.22 14.49
CA ASP A 204 20.04 8.55 15.74
C ASP A 204 18.93 7.49 15.50
N GLY A 205 19.04 6.75 14.39
CA GLY A 205 18.06 5.72 14.00
C GLY A 205 16.83 6.25 13.25
N VAL A 206 16.63 7.57 13.20
CA VAL A 206 15.50 8.22 12.52
C VAL A 206 15.87 8.60 11.09
N GLU A 207 14.94 8.42 10.17
CA GLU A 207 15.08 8.73 8.74
C GLU A 207 14.56 10.15 8.45
N PHE A 208 15.41 10.93 7.78
CA PHE A 208 15.13 12.29 7.33
C PHE A 208 15.22 12.34 5.81
N TYR A 209 14.17 12.81 5.17
CA TYR A 209 14.12 13.03 3.73
C TYR A 209 14.35 14.52 3.46
N ARG A 210 15.24 14.86 2.53
CA ARG A 210 15.57 16.25 2.17
C ARG A 210 15.73 16.44 0.66
N LYS A 211 15.56 17.70 0.23
CA LYS A 211 15.88 18.17 -1.13
C LYS A 211 17.38 18.44 -1.30
#